data_f539129f906c9c2c886c2d6b06193606
#
_entry.id   f539129f906c9c2c886c2d6b06193606
#
_cell.length_a   1.000
_cell.length_b   1.000
_cell.length_c   1.000
_cell.angle_alpha   90.00
_cell.angle_beta   90.00
_cell.angle_gamma   90.00
#
_symmetry.space_group_name_H-M   'P 1'
#
loop_
_entity.id
_entity.type
_entity.pdbx_description
1 polymer ?
#
loop_
_entity_poly.entity_id
_entity_poly.type
_entity_poly.pdbx_seq_one_letter_code
_entity_poly.pdbx_strand_id
1 'polypeptide(L)' 'GYIFRNGTIDYTVLDYAETRFGNIALLRRDTYCPFVVARLLQKQPDGTYIWAWGSYFNELPNAESFFHTRINELQ' A
#
# COMPACT_ATOMS: atom_id res chain seq x y z
N GLY A 1 11.06 -7.31 3.16
CA GLY A 1 9.72 -7.44 2.65
C GLY A 1 9.69 -7.57 1.15
N TYR A 2 8.51 -7.81 0.66
CA TYR A 2 8.31 -7.92 -0.78
C TYR A 2 8.46 -6.56 -1.46
N ILE A 3 9.15 -6.53 -2.59
CA ILE A 3 9.38 -5.30 -3.36
C ILE A 3 8.71 -5.44 -4.71
N PHE A 4 7.99 -4.41 -5.12
CA PHE A 4 7.39 -4.36 -6.45
C PHE A 4 7.57 -2.96 -7.04
N ARG A 5 7.25 -2.82 -8.31
CA ARG A 5 7.40 -1.54 -9.02
C ARG A 5 6.04 -1.00 -9.45
N ASN A 6 5.90 0.32 -9.32
CA ASN A 6 4.80 1.06 -9.91
C ASN A 6 5.44 2.21 -10.69
N GLY A 7 5.28 2.18 -12.02
CA GLY A 7 6.00 3.11 -12.88
C GLY A 7 7.51 2.88 -12.75
N THR A 8 8.25 3.91 -12.35
CA THR A 8 9.70 3.83 -12.17
C THR A 8 10.11 3.75 -10.70
N ILE A 9 9.13 3.67 -9.79
CA ILE A 9 9.37 3.72 -8.34
C ILE A 9 9.21 2.32 -7.76
N ASP A 10 10.19 1.90 -6.96
CA ASP A 10 10.12 0.65 -6.21
C ASP A 10 9.42 0.87 -4.88
N TYR A 11 8.54 -0.07 -4.53
CA TYR A 11 7.79 -0.06 -3.28
C TYR A 11 8.12 -1.30 -2.48
N THR A 12 8.29 -1.12 -1.17
CA THR A 12 8.47 -2.23 -0.24
C THR A 12 7.17 -2.43 0.53
N VAL A 13 6.68 -3.66 0.58
CA VAL A 13 5.49 -3.99 1.37
C VAL A 13 5.90 -4.14 2.82
N LEU A 14 5.39 -3.26 3.67
CA LEU A 14 5.65 -3.31 5.12
C LEU A 14 4.62 -4.16 5.84
N ASP A 15 3.37 -4.14 5.36
CA ASP A 15 2.29 -4.92 5.95
C ASP A 15 1.22 -5.13 4.88
N TYR A 16 0.38 -6.16 5.07
CA TYR A 16 -0.59 -6.56 4.06
C TYR A 16 -1.73 -7.31 4.73
N ALA A 17 -2.94 -7.09 4.23
CA ALA A 17 -4.12 -7.82 4.72
C ALA A 17 -5.13 -8.01 3.60
N GLU A 18 -5.86 -9.12 3.70
CA GLU A 18 -7.04 -9.36 2.87
C GLU A 18 -8.27 -9.00 3.68
N THR A 19 -9.20 -8.28 3.08
CA THR A 19 -10.48 -7.97 3.70
C THR A 19 -11.59 -8.48 2.82
N ARG A 20 -12.84 -8.46 3.32
CA ARG A 20 -13.97 -8.88 2.49
C ARG A 20 -14.19 -7.97 1.28
N PHE A 21 -13.58 -6.77 1.27
CA PHE A 21 -13.69 -5.82 0.18
C PHE A 21 -12.37 -5.67 -0.59
N GLY A 22 -11.51 -6.69 -0.54
CA GLY A 22 -10.24 -6.71 -1.26
C GLY A 22 -9.05 -6.50 -0.36
N ASN A 23 -7.87 -6.42 -0.98
CA ASN A 23 -6.63 -6.29 -0.23
C ASN A 23 -6.31 -4.85 0.13
N ILE A 24 -5.47 -4.70 1.15
CA ILE A 24 -4.94 -3.42 1.59
C ILE A 24 -3.48 -3.65 1.99
N ALA A 25 -2.61 -2.72 1.64
CA ALA A 25 -1.19 -2.85 1.93
C ALA A 25 -0.63 -1.54 2.47
N LEU A 26 0.31 -1.67 3.40
CA LEU A 26 1.12 -0.55 3.87
C LEU A 26 2.45 -0.64 3.15
N LEU A 27 2.79 0.41 2.40
CA LEU A 27 3.93 0.42 1.51
C LEU A 27 4.90 1.52 1.90
N ARG A 28 6.18 1.30 1.60
CA ARG A 28 7.22 2.32 1.69
C ARG A 28 7.88 2.51 0.34
N ARG A 29 8.14 3.75 -0.02
CA ARG A 29 8.87 4.11 -1.23
C ARG A 29 9.90 5.18 -0.89
N ASP A 30 10.88 5.34 -1.75
CA ASP A 30 12.00 6.24 -1.49
C ASP A 30 11.83 7.54 -2.24
N THR A 31 10.77 8.26 -1.92
CA THR A 31 10.46 9.53 -2.54
C THR A 31 9.47 10.30 -1.66
N TYR A 32 8.98 11.41 -2.16
CA TYR A 32 7.99 12.27 -1.53
C TYR A 32 6.80 11.47 -1.01
N CYS A 33 6.33 11.77 0.20
CA CYS A 33 5.30 11.00 0.90
C CYS A 33 5.65 9.51 0.90
N PRO A 34 6.67 9.12 1.67
CA PRO A 34 7.25 7.77 1.52
C PRO A 34 6.33 6.62 1.94
N PHE A 35 5.29 6.89 2.72
CA PHE A 35 4.41 5.82 3.20
C PHE A 35 3.06 5.91 2.53
N VAL A 36 2.61 4.78 1.98
CA VAL A 36 1.38 4.69 1.21
C VAL A 36 0.53 3.57 1.76
N VAL A 37 -0.75 3.84 2.00
CA VAL A 37 -1.74 2.80 2.26
C VAL A 37 -2.53 2.63 0.97
N ALA A 38 -2.34 1.48 0.32
CA ALA A 38 -2.90 1.20 -1.00
C ALA A 38 -3.97 0.13 -0.89
N ARG A 39 -5.08 0.35 -1.60
CA ARG A 39 -6.19 -0.61 -1.64
C ARG A 39 -6.37 -1.15 -3.04
N LEU A 40 -6.70 -2.44 -3.12
CA LEU A 40 -6.96 -3.14 -4.36
C LEU A 40 -5.73 -3.16 -5.26
N LEU A 41 -4.61 -3.60 -4.66
CA LEU A 41 -3.38 -3.85 -5.41
C LEU A 41 -3.65 -4.90 -6.48
N GLN A 42 -3.18 -4.65 -7.69
CA GLN A 42 -3.35 -5.56 -8.81
C GLN A 42 -2.05 -5.64 -9.61
N LYS A 43 -1.57 -6.86 -9.81
CA LYS A 43 -0.38 -7.10 -10.61
C LYS A 43 -0.73 -6.96 -12.10
N GLN A 44 0.13 -6.25 -12.81
CA GLN A 44 0.01 -6.06 -14.25
C GLN A 44 0.80 -7.14 -15.00
N PRO A 45 0.51 -7.37 -16.29
CA PRO A 45 1.26 -8.36 -17.07
C PRO A 45 2.75 -8.11 -17.13
N ASP A 46 3.19 -6.86 -17.02
CA ASP A 46 4.61 -6.49 -17.07
C ASP A 46 5.30 -6.64 -15.69
N GLY A 47 4.58 -7.11 -14.67
CA GLY A 47 5.13 -7.31 -13.34
C GLY A 47 5.01 -6.13 -12.42
N THR A 48 4.56 -4.97 -12.90
CA THR A 48 4.30 -3.82 -12.04
C THR A 48 2.97 -3.99 -11.32
N TYR A 49 2.71 -3.15 -10.31
CA TYR A 49 1.45 -3.15 -9.58
C TYR A 49 0.81 -1.77 -9.67
N ILE A 50 -0.52 -1.78 -9.71
CA ILE A 50 -1.33 -0.57 -9.57
C ILE A 50 -2.31 -0.77 -8.43
N TRP A 51 -2.96 0.32 -7.99
CA TRP A 51 -4.00 0.24 -6.97
C TRP A 51 -5.10 1.26 -7.28
N ALA A 52 -6.30 0.99 -6.75
CA ALA A 52 -7.48 1.84 -7.01
C ALA A 52 -7.47 3.08 -6.11
N TRP A 53 -7.07 2.93 -4.85
CA TRP A 53 -7.01 4.03 -3.89
C TRP A 53 -5.69 4.02 -3.17
N GLY A 54 -5.07 5.21 -3.05
CA GLY A 54 -3.86 5.39 -2.27
C GLY A 54 -4.02 6.55 -1.31
N SER A 55 -3.56 6.37 -0.08
CA SER A 55 -3.45 7.43 0.91
C SER A 55 -1.98 7.58 1.25
N TYR A 56 -1.49 8.80 1.25
CA TYR A 56 -0.06 9.10 1.27
C TYR A 56 0.32 9.85 2.53
N PHE A 57 1.40 9.43 3.17
CA PHE A 57 1.80 9.93 4.48
C PHE A 57 3.30 10.20 4.51
N ASN A 58 3.70 11.21 5.30
CA ASN A 58 5.11 11.51 5.54
C ASN A 58 5.67 10.72 6.71
N GLU A 59 4.81 10.32 7.66
CA GLU A 59 5.23 9.68 8.91
C GLU A 59 4.66 8.27 9.01
N LEU A 60 5.52 7.31 9.34
CA LEU A 60 5.11 5.91 9.47
C LEU A 60 4.00 5.70 10.51
N PRO A 61 4.06 6.29 11.72
CA PRO A 61 2.99 6.07 12.69
C PRO A 61 1.61 6.47 12.18
N ASN A 62 1.54 7.54 11.40
CA ASN A 62 0.27 7.99 10.83
C ASN A 62 -0.25 7.01 9.79
N ALA A 63 0.65 6.50 8.95
CA ALA A 63 0.29 5.50 7.94
C ALA A 63 -0.16 4.20 8.59
N GLU A 64 0.54 3.75 9.63
CA GLU A 64 0.18 2.53 10.36
C GLU A 64 -1.19 2.66 11.01
N SER A 65 -1.45 3.79 11.64
CA SER A 65 -2.74 4.04 12.28
C SER A 65 -3.87 4.01 11.25
N PHE A 66 -3.68 4.67 10.12
CA PHE A 66 -4.65 4.67 9.03
C PHE A 66 -4.87 3.25 8.49
N PHE A 67 -3.79 2.49 8.29
CA PHE A 67 -3.85 1.12 7.78
C PHE A 67 -4.69 0.24 8.69
N HIS A 68 -4.43 0.25 10.00
CA HIS A 68 -5.15 -0.59 10.95
C HIS A 68 -6.61 -0.16 11.10
N THR A 69 -6.87 1.14 11.12
CA THR A 69 -8.24 1.65 11.18
C THR A 69 -9.04 1.21 9.96
N ARG A 70 -8.43 1.29 8.78
CA ARG A 70 -9.11 0.90 7.54
C ARG A 70 -9.40 -0.59 7.50
N ILE A 71 -8.48 -1.42 7.98
CA ILE A 71 -8.71 -2.87 8.06
C ILE A 71 -9.94 -3.14 8.93
N ASN A 72 -10.02 -2.51 10.09
CA ASN A 72 -11.16 -2.71 10.99
C ASN A 72 -12.48 -2.31 10.33
N GLU A 73 -12.47 -1.25 9.55
CA GLU A 73 -13.67 -0.79 8.84
C GLU A 73 -14.09 -1.73 7.72
N LEU A 74 -13.14 -2.48 7.14
CA LEU A 74 -13.38 -3.31 5.98
C LEU A 74 -13.65 -4.78 6.32
N GLN A 75 -13.65 -5.12 7.58
CA GLN A 75 -13.92 -6.50 8.01
C GLN A 75 -15.40 -6.75 8.30
#